data_711d597cb0740ad1b1e26ac343930589
#
_entry.id   711d597cb0740ad1b1e26ac343930589
#
_cell.length_a   1.000
_cell.length_b   1.000
_cell.length_c   1.000
_cell.angle_alpha   90.00
_cell.angle_beta   90.00
_cell.angle_gamma   90.00
#
_symmetry.space_group_name_H-M   'P 1'
#
loop_
_entity.id
_entity.type
_entity.pdbx_description
1 polymer ?
#
loop_
_entity_poly.entity_id
_entity_poly.type
_entity_poly.pdbx_seq_one_letter_code
_entity_poly.pdbx_strand_id
1 'polypeptide(L)'
;GDVYKRQGAKLYVTCNTLPRNNELDFLPDYLSYAQECGVDAFIIADLGVFEAAKKYAPKVARHISTQAGVTNYATANVLYNMGASRVVLAREIPLDEIAQMRAKIPKDLEIECFVHGAMCVSFSGRCLISSYMTGRDANHGDCAQPCRWKYHLFEENREGQYFPVEEHSDGTYLYNSRDLCMIEHIPELVKAGVSSLKIEGRAKSAYYTAVTTNAYRHAVDGFMTNGENYVLEPWIKEELDKISHREYNTGFYFGKEPGQVTGNGGYIRHYDVVAVCEKSIDDTTTEITQRNKFLVGDTLDVLPPSGIPFNVKCVSLTDEYGNSVDAAPHPMQKLTMKSDVKIPDGSV
;
A
#
# COMPACT_ATOMS: atom_id res chain seq x y z
N GLY A 1 13.81 9.20 9.43
CA GLY A 1 14.53 9.21 8.13
C GLY A 1 15.83 8.41 8.16
N ASP A 2 16.54 8.47 9.27
CA ASP A 2 17.88 7.89 9.38
C ASP A 2 17.92 6.35 9.23
N VAL A 3 16.90 5.67 9.75
CA VAL A 3 16.81 4.19 9.66
C VAL A 3 16.69 3.73 8.19
N TYR A 4 15.83 4.36 7.41
CA TYR A 4 15.64 4.00 5.99
C TYR A 4 16.89 4.28 5.15
N LYS A 5 17.57 5.39 5.41
CA LYS A 5 18.80 5.75 4.69
C LYS A 5 19.96 4.78 4.98
N ARG A 6 20.07 4.29 6.20
CA ARG A 6 21.07 3.25 6.54
C ARG A 6 20.84 1.93 5.79
N GLN A 7 19.59 1.67 5.37
CA GLN A 7 19.20 0.51 4.57
C GLN A 7 19.32 0.76 3.07
N GLY A 8 19.75 1.95 2.63
CA GLY A 8 19.82 2.34 1.23
C GLY A 8 18.47 2.72 0.59
N ALA A 9 17.39 2.75 1.39
CA ALA A 9 16.07 3.15 0.91
C ALA A 9 15.97 4.67 0.77
N LYS A 10 15.19 5.12 -0.23
CA LYS A 10 14.86 6.53 -0.43
C LYS A 10 13.63 6.91 0.39
N LEU A 11 13.62 8.13 0.90
CA LEU A 11 12.50 8.69 1.64
C LEU A 11 11.78 9.74 0.80
N TYR A 12 10.51 9.49 0.50
CA TYR A 12 9.63 10.43 -0.21
C TYR A 12 8.58 10.97 0.75
N VAL A 13 8.46 12.28 0.82
CA VAL A 13 7.50 12.96 1.70
C VAL A 13 6.29 13.42 0.88
N THR A 14 5.09 13.06 1.33
CA THR A 14 3.86 13.50 0.69
C THR A 14 3.52 14.94 1.10
N CYS A 15 3.53 15.84 0.12
CA CYS A 15 3.02 17.21 0.20
C CYS A 15 1.85 17.36 -0.79
N ASN A 16 0.94 16.36 -0.77
CA ASN A 16 -0.09 16.18 -1.79
C ASN A 16 -1.49 16.63 -1.36
N THR A 17 -1.61 17.30 -0.23
CA THR A 17 -2.81 18.05 0.12
C THR A 17 -3.01 19.22 -0.86
N LEU A 18 -4.26 19.64 -1.06
CA LEU A 18 -4.59 20.90 -1.72
C LEU A 18 -4.76 21.95 -0.61
N PRO A 19 -3.71 22.75 -0.30
CA PRO A 19 -3.71 23.61 0.86
C PRO A 19 -4.61 24.83 0.67
N ARG A 20 -5.17 25.31 1.76
CA ARG A 20 -5.84 26.62 1.82
C ARG A 20 -4.82 27.73 2.09
N ASN A 21 -5.20 28.99 1.88
CA ASN A 21 -4.29 30.12 2.00
C ASN A 21 -3.56 30.17 3.36
N ASN A 22 -4.26 29.88 4.45
CA ASN A 22 -3.69 29.84 5.80
C ASN A 22 -2.71 28.68 6.06
N GLU A 23 -2.66 27.71 5.15
CA GLU A 23 -1.75 26.56 5.24
C GLU A 23 -0.46 26.77 4.42
N LEU A 24 -0.37 27.88 3.68
CA LEU A 24 0.79 28.17 2.83
C LEU A 24 1.95 28.83 3.58
N ASP A 25 1.67 29.56 4.65
CA ASP A 25 2.67 30.41 5.34
C ASP A 25 3.81 29.59 5.95
N PHE A 26 3.56 28.35 6.37
CA PHE A 26 4.60 27.49 6.94
C PHE A 26 5.40 26.67 5.91
N LEU A 27 4.95 26.62 4.65
CA LEU A 27 5.58 25.80 3.61
C LEU A 27 7.07 26.10 3.38
N PRO A 28 7.51 27.36 3.35
CA PRO A 28 8.93 27.67 3.13
C PRO A 28 9.85 27.02 4.15
N ASP A 29 9.52 27.14 5.42
CA ASP A 29 10.31 26.59 6.53
C ASP A 29 10.25 25.05 6.53
N TYR A 30 9.06 24.49 6.34
CA TYR A 30 8.86 23.06 6.27
C TYR A 30 9.67 22.38 5.14
N LEU A 31 9.62 22.96 3.93
CA LEU A 31 10.32 22.42 2.77
C LEU A 31 11.85 22.54 2.92
N SER A 32 12.33 23.68 3.44
CA SER A 32 13.76 23.87 3.74
C SER A 32 14.25 22.86 4.77
N TYR A 33 13.52 22.72 5.87
CA TYR A 33 13.84 21.75 6.91
C TYR A 33 13.83 20.29 6.40
N ALA A 34 12.84 19.91 5.58
CA ALA A 34 12.79 18.59 4.98
C ALA A 34 14.00 18.31 4.08
N GLN A 35 14.46 19.31 3.32
CA GLN A 35 15.70 19.21 2.54
C GLN A 35 16.92 19.01 3.43
N GLU A 36 17.04 19.76 4.53
CA GLU A 36 18.13 19.61 5.51
C GLU A 36 18.13 18.22 6.15
N CYS A 37 16.94 17.65 6.41
CA CYS A 37 16.78 16.27 6.87
C CYS A 37 17.14 15.22 5.80
N GLY A 38 17.43 15.66 4.57
CA GLY A 38 17.87 14.80 3.48
C GLY A 38 16.75 13.98 2.85
N VAL A 39 15.53 14.52 2.76
CA VAL A 39 14.43 13.93 1.98
C VAL A 39 14.84 13.82 0.51
N ASP A 40 14.54 12.67 -0.13
CA ASP A 40 14.93 12.41 -1.51
C ASP A 40 13.95 12.99 -2.53
N ALA A 41 12.64 12.98 -2.20
CA ALA A 41 11.62 13.57 -3.06
C ALA A 41 10.39 14.05 -2.28
N PHE A 42 9.69 15.05 -2.84
CA PHE A 42 8.32 15.40 -2.45
C PHE A 42 7.31 14.86 -3.44
N ILE A 43 6.19 14.34 -2.95
CA ILE A 43 5.05 13.93 -3.78
C ILE A 43 3.99 15.03 -3.67
N ILE A 44 3.74 15.76 -4.76
CA ILE A 44 3.02 17.03 -4.76
C ILE A 44 1.81 16.97 -5.71
N ALA A 45 0.67 17.52 -5.30
CA ALA A 45 -0.54 17.65 -6.13
C ALA A 45 -0.83 19.11 -6.54
N ASP A 46 -0.54 20.07 -5.68
CA ASP A 46 -0.82 21.49 -5.87
C ASP A 46 0.35 22.21 -6.57
N LEU A 47 0.04 23.04 -7.57
CA LEU A 47 1.06 23.75 -8.33
C LEU A 47 1.77 24.85 -7.52
N GLY A 48 1.08 25.48 -6.57
CA GLY A 48 1.70 26.45 -5.65
C GLY A 48 2.71 25.81 -4.72
N VAL A 49 2.38 24.61 -4.19
CA VAL A 49 3.32 23.77 -3.41
C VAL A 49 4.49 23.33 -4.27
N PHE A 50 4.24 23.01 -5.55
CA PHE A 50 5.30 22.62 -6.50
C PHE A 50 6.32 23.73 -6.72
N GLU A 51 5.87 24.96 -6.98
CA GLU A 51 6.75 26.12 -7.14
C GLU A 51 7.45 26.51 -5.82
N ALA A 52 6.76 26.38 -4.68
CA ALA A 52 7.39 26.55 -3.36
C ALA A 52 8.51 25.51 -3.14
N ALA A 53 8.28 24.23 -3.46
CA ALA A 53 9.30 23.19 -3.34
C ALA A 53 10.52 23.47 -4.24
N LYS A 54 10.29 23.96 -5.46
CA LYS A 54 11.36 24.37 -6.38
C LYS A 54 12.20 25.51 -5.84
N LYS A 55 11.56 26.46 -5.14
CA LYS A 55 12.23 27.65 -4.57
C LYS A 55 12.96 27.33 -3.26
N TYR A 56 12.32 26.65 -2.33
CA TYR A 56 12.80 26.50 -0.96
C TYR A 56 13.52 25.16 -0.70
N ALA A 57 13.34 24.17 -1.58
CA ALA A 57 14.02 22.87 -1.50
C ALA A 57 14.52 22.41 -2.88
N PRO A 58 15.38 23.18 -3.57
CA PRO A 58 15.76 22.94 -4.97
C PRO A 58 16.51 21.62 -5.18
N LYS A 59 17.12 21.04 -4.16
CA LYS A 59 17.87 19.78 -4.23
C LYS A 59 16.99 18.54 -4.10
N VAL A 60 15.73 18.69 -3.64
CA VAL A 60 14.79 17.59 -3.46
C VAL A 60 14.02 17.36 -4.76
N ALA A 61 13.96 16.11 -5.20
CA ALA A 61 13.19 15.75 -6.40
C ALA A 61 11.69 16.02 -6.21
N ARG A 62 10.99 16.34 -7.30
CA ARG A 62 9.55 16.64 -7.30
C ARG A 62 8.81 15.59 -8.11
N HIS A 63 8.01 14.79 -7.41
CA HIS A 63 7.13 13.79 -7.98
C HIS A 63 5.69 14.32 -7.96
N ILE A 64 5.00 14.18 -9.08
CA ILE A 64 3.60 14.60 -9.18
C ILE A 64 2.71 13.51 -8.59
N SER A 65 1.85 13.87 -7.63
CA SER A 65 0.89 12.96 -7.01
C SER A 65 -0.20 12.53 -8.00
N THR A 66 -0.73 11.33 -7.79
CA THR A 66 -1.95 10.86 -8.49
C THR A 66 -3.13 11.83 -8.32
N GLN A 67 -3.20 12.57 -7.21
CA GLN A 67 -4.23 13.58 -6.96
C GLN A 67 -4.17 14.77 -7.94
N ALA A 68 -3.05 14.97 -8.65
CA ALA A 68 -3.00 15.93 -9.75
C ALA A 68 -3.78 15.46 -11.00
N GLY A 69 -4.12 14.16 -11.07
CA GLY A 69 -4.97 13.61 -12.14
C GLY A 69 -4.27 13.55 -13.49
N VAL A 70 -3.01 13.11 -13.53
CA VAL A 70 -2.26 12.96 -14.79
C VAL A 70 -2.79 11.75 -15.56
N THR A 71 -3.42 12.02 -16.71
CA THR A 71 -4.04 11.00 -17.57
C THR A 71 -3.51 10.99 -19.00
N ASN A 72 -2.66 11.94 -19.38
CA ASN A 72 -2.19 12.06 -20.77
C ASN A 72 -0.79 12.62 -20.86
N TYR A 73 -0.13 12.37 -21.99
CA TYR A 73 1.25 12.79 -22.25
C TYR A 73 1.44 14.31 -22.31
N ALA A 74 0.39 15.07 -22.71
CA ALA A 74 0.52 16.52 -22.80
C ALA A 74 0.66 17.15 -21.41
N THR A 75 -0.17 16.71 -20.45
CA THR A 75 -0.04 17.11 -19.04
C THR A 75 1.30 16.67 -18.46
N ALA A 76 1.74 15.44 -18.71
CA ALA A 76 3.02 14.95 -18.24
C ALA A 76 4.20 15.79 -18.77
N ASN A 77 4.19 16.19 -20.06
CA ASN A 77 5.20 17.06 -20.65
C ASN A 77 5.24 18.45 -20.02
N VAL A 78 4.08 19.04 -19.74
CA VAL A 78 4.02 20.35 -19.05
C VAL A 78 4.65 20.26 -17.67
N LEU A 79 4.30 19.24 -16.89
CA LEU A 79 4.85 19.04 -15.55
C LEU A 79 6.35 18.75 -15.58
N TYR A 80 6.82 17.99 -16.57
CA TYR A 80 8.27 17.79 -16.80
C TYR A 80 8.99 19.10 -17.06
N ASN A 81 8.44 19.95 -17.95
CA ASN A 81 9.03 21.25 -18.27
C ASN A 81 9.04 22.21 -17.05
N MET A 82 8.11 22.03 -16.11
CA MET A 82 8.13 22.74 -14.82
C MET A 82 9.22 22.20 -13.88
N GLY A 83 9.74 20.98 -14.12
CA GLY A 83 10.82 20.37 -13.34
C GLY A 83 10.39 19.15 -12.50
N ALA A 84 9.29 18.49 -12.86
CA ALA A 84 8.94 17.19 -12.28
C ALA A 84 9.88 16.10 -12.83
N SER A 85 10.33 15.21 -11.95
CA SER A 85 11.16 14.05 -12.31
C SER A 85 10.36 12.75 -12.41
N ARG A 86 9.14 12.72 -11.84
CA ARG A 86 8.24 11.57 -11.83
C ARG A 86 6.79 12.02 -11.84
N VAL A 87 5.95 11.26 -12.52
CA VAL A 87 4.48 11.41 -12.47
C VAL A 87 3.85 10.12 -11.94
N VAL A 88 3.04 10.24 -10.88
CA VAL A 88 2.18 9.16 -10.43
C VAL A 88 0.87 9.28 -11.19
N LEU A 89 0.61 8.35 -12.08
CA LEU A 89 -0.56 8.41 -12.95
C LEU A 89 -1.88 8.24 -12.17
N ALA A 90 -2.94 8.74 -12.76
CA ALA A 90 -4.29 8.39 -12.34
C ALA A 90 -4.50 6.88 -12.45
N ARG A 91 -5.29 6.30 -11.55
CA ARG A 91 -5.51 4.84 -11.49
C ARG A 91 -6.43 4.31 -12.59
N GLU A 92 -7.08 5.22 -13.27
CA GLU A 92 -8.11 4.97 -14.26
C GLU A 92 -7.56 4.78 -15.68
N ILE A 93 -6.22 4.78 -15.86
CA ILE A 93 -5.57 4.67 -17.16
C ILE A 93 -5.22 3.21 -17.48
N PRO A 94 -5.64 2.67 -18.64
CA PRO A 94 -5.25 1.33 -19.06
C PRO A 94 -3.80 1.25 -19.55
N LEU A 95 -3.25 0.03 -19.59
CA LEU A 95 -1.83 -0.22 -19.91
C LEU A 95 -1.42 0.25 -21.31
N ASP A 96 -2.31 0.12 -22.29
CA ASP A 96 -2.06 0.56 -23.66
C ASP A 96 -1.93 2.10 -23.76
N GLU A 97 -2.72 2.85 -23.00
CA GLU A 97 -2.60 4.30 -22.93
C GLU A 97 -1.33 4.73 -22.17
N ILE A 98 -0.91 3.96 -21.13
CA ILE A 98 0.37 4.19 -20.45
C ILE A 98 1.52 4.01 -21.43
N ALA A 99 1.51 2.96 -22.24
CA ALA A 99 2.51 2.72 -23.27
C ALA A 99 2.54 3.84 -24.32
N GLN A 100 1.39 4.31 -24.76
CA GLN A 100 1.27 5.47 -25.66
C GLN A 100 1.83 6.75 -25.04
N MET A 101 1.56 6.97 -23.74
CA MET A 101 2.11 8.10 -23.00
C MET A 101 3.64 7.99 -22.93
N ARG A 102 4.18 6.82 -22.55
CA ARG A 102 5.63 6.57 -22.48
C ARG A 102 6.35 6.92 -23.79
N ALA A 103 5.74 6.60 -24.92
CA ALA A 103 6.32 6.87 -26.22
C ALA A 103 6.40 8.39 -26.58
N LYS A 104 5.64 9.25 -25.88
CA LYS A 104 5.48 10.68 -26.19
C LYS A 104 6.04 11.63 -25.12
N ILE A 105 6.62 11.11 -24.06
CA ILE A 105 7.23 11.90 -22.97
C ILE A 105 8.74 11.66 -22.92
N PRO A 106 9.52 12.57 -22.30
CA PRO A 106 10.96 12.41 -22.13
C PRO A 106 11.32 11.10 -21.43
N LYS A 107 12.43 10.48 -21.83
CA LYS A 107 12.87 9.17 -21.32
C LYS A 107 13.21 9.22 -19.82
N ASP A 108 13.71 10.35 -19.36
CA ASP A 108 14.11 10.61 -17.97
C ASP A 108 12.94 11.03 -17.06
N LEU A 109 11.75 11.29 -17.62
CA LEU A 109 10.54 11.42 -16.81
C LEU A 109 10.04 10.03 -16.40
N GLU A 110 10.11 9.73 -15.12
CA GLU A 110 9.64 8.44 -14.58
C GLU A 110 8.11 8.37 -14.53
N ILE A 111 7.56 7.21 -14.83
CA ILE A 111 6.14 6.87 -14.66
C ILE A 111 6.01 5.98 -13.43
N GLU A 112 5.18 6.39 -12.48
CA GLU A 112 4.80 5.58 -11.31
C GLU A 112 3.32 5.21 -11.39
N CYS A 113 3.02 3.93 -11.15
CA CYS A 113 1.66 3.41 -11.15
C CYS A 113 1.34 2.66 -9.85
N PHE A 114 0.12 2.78 -9.36
CA PHE A 114 -0.34 1.93 -8.27
C PHE A 114 -0.49 0.49 -8.75
N VAL A 115 0.02 -0.45 -7.97
CA VAL A 115 -0.01 -1.88 -8.32
C VAL A 115 -0.68 -2.74 -7.26
N HIS A 116 -0.86 -2.21 -6.04
CA HIS A 116 -1.47 -2.97 -4.95
C HIS A 116 -2.17 -2.06 -3.94
N GLY A 117 -3.25 -2.59 -3.37
CA GLY A 117 -3.94 -2.01 -2.23
C GLY A 117 -5.30 -1.42 -2.57
N ALA A 118 -5.84 -0.68 -1.62
CA ALA A 118 -7.21 -0.18 -1.68
C ALA A 118 -7.43 0.81 -2.82
N MET A 119 -8.42 0.53 -3.67
CA MET A 119 -8.90 1.46 -4.69
C MET A 119 -9.84 2.50 -4.08
N CYS A 120 -9.79 3.73 -4.60
CA CYS A 120 -10.78 4.77 -4.29
C CYS A 120 -11.94 4.69 -5.29
N VAL A 121 -13.17 4.90 -4.81
CA VAL A 121 -14.36 4.99 -5.67
C VAL A 121 -14.34 6.27 -6.52
N SER A 122 -13.69 7.31 -6.04
CA SER A 122 -13.59 8.59 -6.77
C SER A 122 -12.33 8.67 -7.59
N PHE A 123 -12.43 9.38 -8.71
CA PHE A 123 -11.33 9.60 -9.64
C PHE A 123 -10.08 10.12 -8.90
N SER A 124 -9.04 9.32 -8.91
CA SER A 124 -7.72 9.64 -8.34
C SER A 124 -7.75 10.22 -6.91
N GLY A 125 -8.72 9.79 -6.09
CA GLY A 125 -8.80 10.17 -4.68
C GLY A 125 -9.45 11.52 -4.39
N ARG A 126 -10.08 12.17 -5.36
CA ARG A 126 -10.80 13.44 -5.18
C ARG A 126 -12.24 13.20 -4.72
N CYS A 127 -12.44 12.95 -3.44
CA CYS A 127 -13.73 12.59 -2.86
C CYS A 127 -14.10 13.46 -1.66
N LEU A 128 -15.36 13.90 -1.60
CA LEU A 128 -15.91 14.67 -0.48
C LEU A 128 -16.81 13.84 0.47
N ILE A 129 -17.08 12.56 0.16
CA ILE A 129 -18.04 11.75 0.93
C ILE A 129 -17.63 11.63 2.40
N SER A 130 -16.34 11.47 2.68
CA SER A 130 -15.85 11.39 4.06
C SER A 130 -16.11 12.66 4.84
N SER A 131 -15.79 13.81 4.26
CA SER A 131 -16.07 15.12 4.87
C SER A 131 -17.56 15.32 5.10
N TYR A 132 -18.37 14.93 4.13
CA TYR A 132 -19.84 15.07 4.18
C TYR A 132 -20.47 14.23 5.29
N MET A 133 -20.06 12.97 5.43
CA MET A 133 -20.67 12.00 6.32
C MET A 133 -20.10 12.01 7.75
N THR A 134 -18.86 12.45 7.92
CA THR A 134 -18.12 12.28 9.18
C THR A 134 -17.37 13.53 9.65
N GLY A 135 -17.33 14.58 8.84
CA GLY A 135 -16.50 15.76 9.07
C GLY A 135 -14.98 15.52 8.89
N ARG A 136 -14.57 14.31 8.53
CA ARG A 136 -13.15 13.94 8.33
C ARG A 136 -12.72 14.22 6.89
N ASP A 137 -11.67 15.04 6.74
CA ASP A 137 -11.23 15.51 5.43
C ASP A 137 -10.28 14.52 4.74
N ALA A 138 -10.78 13.90 3.67
CA ALA A 138 -9.99 12.99 2.84
C ALA A 138 -8.79 13.67 2.17
N ASN A 139 -8.87 14.98 1.86
CA ASN A 139 -7.77 15.75 1.29
C ASN A 139 -6.58 15.85 2.28
N HIS A 140 -6.87 15.97 3.57
CA HIS A 140 -5.85 15.95 4.63
C HIS A 140 -5.47 14.53 5.08
N GLY A 141 -5.90 13.51 4.34
CA GLY A 141 -5.57 12.12 4.62
C GLY A 141 -6.36 11.48 5.74
N ASP A 142 -7.42 12.13 6.24
CA ASP A 142 -8.27 11.63 7.31
C ASP A 142 -9.57 11.01 6.78
N CYS A 143 -9.48 10.23 5.71
CA CYS A 143 -10.63 9.58 5.11
C CYS A 143 -11.17 8.46 6.00
N ALA A 144 -12.44 8.55 6.43
CA ALA A 144 -13.15 7.52 7.18
C ALA A 144 -13.60 6.33 6.32
N GLN A 145 -13.37 6.38 5.01
CA GLN A 145 -13.75 5.36 4.02
C GLN A 145 -15.27 5.04 4.02
N PRO A 146 -16.18 6.02 4.08
CA PRO A 146 -17.61 5.75 4.11
C PRO A 146 -18.11 5.02 2.85
N CYS A 147 -17.43 5.18 1.72
CA CYS A 147 -17.73 4.40 0.51
C CYS A 147 -17.64 2.87 0.70
N ARG A 148 -17.19 2.41 1.86
CA ARG A 148 -17.01 0.98 2.20
C ARG A 148 -17.95 0.53 3.31
N TRP A 149 -18.81 1.44 3.79
CA TRP A 149 -19.83 1.09 4.77
C TRP A 149 -21.00 0.40 4.12
N LYS A 150 -21.74 -0.36 4.88
CA LYS A 150 -22.98 -0.99 4.42
C LYS A 150 -24.11 0.03 4.46
N TYR A 151 -24.73 0.26 3.32
CA TYR A 151 -25.85 1.19 3.18
C TYR A 151 -27.11 0.45 2.78
N HIS A 152 -28.26 1.06 3.17
CA HIS A 152 -29.57 0.73 2.64
C HIS A 152 -30.22 2.03 2.18
N LEU A 153 -30.83 2.04 1.01
CA LEU A 153 -31.63 3.17 0.57
C LEU A 153 -32.98 3.14 1.31
N PHE A 154 -33.36 4.30 1.81
CA PHE A 154 -34.65 4.54 2.44
C PHE A 154 -35.37 5.65 1.68
N GLU A 155 -36.63 5.43 1.33
CA GLU A 155 -37.49 6.43 0.74
C GLU A 155 -38.47 6.91 1.82
N GLU A 156 -38.53 8.23 2.02
CA GLU A 156 -39.19 8.87 3.17
C GLU A 156 -40.68 8.52 3.29
N ASN A 157 -41.36 8.30 2.15
CA ASN A 157 -42.79 7.93 2.14
C ASN A 157 -43.04 6.42 2.25
N ARG A 158 -42.02 5.61 2.48
CA ARG A 158 -42.08 4.15 2.61
C ARG A 158 -41.40 3.70 3.89
N GLU A 159 -41.93 4.14 5.04
CA GLU A 159 -41.43 3.78 6.36
C GLU A 159 -41.29 2.26 6.54
N GLY A 160 -40.10 1.84 7.04
CA GLY A 160 -39.81 0.43 7.33
C GLY A 160 -39.39 -0.41 6.10
N GLN A 161 -39.33 0.16 4.89
CA GLN A 161 -38.80 -0.51 3.71
C GLN A 161 -37.37 -0.04 3.43
N TYR A 162 -36.42 -0.97 3.57
CA TYR A 162 -35.01 -0.72 3.26
C TYR A 162 -34.66 -1.41 1.94
N PHE A 163 -34.13 -0.64 1.01
CA PHE A 163 -33.69 -1.16 -0.27
C PHE A 163 -32.18 -1.40 -0.18
N PRO A 164 -31.70 -2.67 -0.36
CA PRO A 164 -30.28 -2.91 -0.46
C PRO A 164 -29.71 -2.18 -1.68
N VAL A 165 -28.48 -1.70 -1.55
CA VAL A 165 -27.76 -1.07 -2.66
C VAL A 165 -26.96 -2.16 -3.33
N GLU A 166 -27.36 -2.56 -4.54
CA GLU A 166 -26.74 -3.63 -5.33
C GLU A 166 -26.35 -3.10 -6.70
N GLU A 167 -25.37 -3.74 -7.34
CA GLU A 167 -24.99 -3.45 -8.72
C GLU A 167 -25.76 -4.35 -9.68
N HIS A 168 -26.41 -3.75 -10.66
CA HIS A 168 -27.10 -4.43 -11.73
C HIS A 168 -26.60 -3.93 -13.10
N SER A 169 -26.88 -4.68 -14.17
CA SER A 169 -26.40 -4.39 -15.54
C SER A 169 -26.81 -3.03 -16.10
N ASP A 170 -27.72 -2.33 -15.48
CA ASP A 170 -28.36 -1.08 -15.91
C ASP A 170 -28.13 0.10 -14.96
N GLY A 171 -27.33 -0.06 -13.89
CA GLY A 171 -27.01 1.06 -13.00
C GLY A 171 -26.03 0.72 -11.89
N THR A 172 -25.22 1.69 -11.51
CA THR A 172 -24.19 1.58 -10.48
C THR A 172 -24.76 1.94 -9.12
N TYR A 173 -24.50 1.08 -8.14
CA TYR A 173 -24.94 1.30 -6.76
C TYR A 173 -23.81 1.10 -5.78
N LEU A 174 -23.09 2.16 -5.57
CA LEU A 174 -22.26 2.56 -4.43
C LEU A 174 -21.55 1.47 -3.63
N TYR A 175 -20.31 1.40 -3.70
CA TYR A 175 -19.17 1.97 -3.00
C TYR A 175 -18.16 0.94 -2.50
N ASN A 176 -18.18 -0.32 -2.87
CA ASN A 176 -17.25 -1.30 -2.36
C ASN A 176 -16.24 -1.76 -3.43
N SER A 177 -15.32 -0.88 -3.79
CA SER A 177 -14.25 -1.22 -4.74
C SER A 177 -13.43 -2.40 -4.24
N ARG A 178 -13.13 -3.34 -5.12
CA ARG A 178 -12.14 -4.40 -4.91
C ARG A 178 -10.76 -3.80 -4.66
N ASP A 179 -9.89 -4.56 -4.03
CA ASP A 179 -8.50 -4.14 -3.84
C ASP A 179 -7.68 -4.45 -5.11
N LEU A 180 -6.81 -3.53 -5.49
CA LEU A 180 -5.92 -3.68 -6.64
C LEU A 180 -4.83 -4.72 -6.33
N CYS A 181 -4.55 -5.63 -7.26
CA CYS A 181 -3.40 -6.51 -7.23
C CYS A 181 -2.91 -6.79 -8.65
N MET A 182 -1.70 -6.31 -8.97
CA MET A 182 -1.06 -6.45 -10.27
C MET A 182 0.16 -7.39 -10.22
N ILE A 183 0.24 -8.25 -9.20
CA ILE A 183 1.42 -9.10 -8.97
C ILE A 183 1.69 -10.07 -10.13
N GLU A 184 0.64 -10.55 -10.79
CA GLU A 184 0.73 -11.46 -11.94
C GLU A 184 1.07 -10.73 -13.24
N HIS A 185 1.10 -9.37 -13.23
CA HIS A 185 1.22 -8.52 -14.41
C HIS A 185 2.45 -7.60 -14.38
N ILE A 186 3.50 -7.99 -13.68
CA ILE A 186 4.77 -7.24 -13.65
C ILE A 186 5.36 -7.09 -15.06
N PRO A 187 5.37 -8.14 -15.91
CA PRO A 187 5.88 -8.00 -17.27
C PRO A 187 5.14 -6.95 -18.11
N GLU A 188 3.81 -6.91 -18.02
CA GLU A 188 2.98 -5.96 -18.76
C GLU A 188 3.21 -4.52 -18.30
N LEU A 189 3.34 -4.30 -16.99
CA LEU A 189 3.66 -2.98 -16.42
C LEU A 189 5.02 -2.47 -16.93
N VAL A 190 6.04 -3.31 -16.90
CA VAL A 190 7.38 -2.97 -17.38
C VAL A 190 7.39 -2.71 -18.90
N LYS A 191 6.69 -3.55 -19.68
CA LYS A 191 6.54 -3.36 -21.15
C LYS A 191 5.78 -2.06 -21.47
N ALA A 192 4.83 -1.65 -20.67
CA ALA A 192 4.13 -0.36 -20.81
C ALA A 192 5.03 0.84 -20.45
N GLY A 193 6.22 0.61 -19.87
CA GLY A 193 7.20 1.64 -19.52
C GLY A 193 7.00 2.25 -18.13
N VAL A 194 6.33 1.54 -17.23
CA VAL A 194 6.24 1.90 -15.82
C VAL A 194 7.62 1.71 -15.18
N SER A 195 8.11 2.77 -14.53
CA SER A 195 9.45 2.78 -13.88
C SER A 195 9.36 2.57 -12.37
N SER A 196 8.20 2.80 -11.76
CA SER A 196 8.00 2.72 -10.32
C SER A 196 6.65 2.10 -9.99
N LEU A 197 6.67 1.11 -9.10
CA LEU A 197 5.49 0.38 -8.65
C LEU A 197 5.07 0.89 -7.27
N LYS A 198 3.85 1.39 -7.14
CA LYS A 198 3.35 1.98 -5.91
C LYS A 198 2.39 1.05 -5.17
N ILE A 199 2.73 0.74 -3.94
CA ILE A 199 1.89 -0.03 -3.02
C ILE A 199 1.14 0.96 -2.12
N GLU A 200 -0.19 0.84 -2.03
CA GLU A 200 -1.00 1.62 -1.10
C GLU A 200 -1.16 0.84 0.21
N GLY A 201 -0.58 1.37 1.27
CA GLY A 201 -0.59 0.75 2.59
C GLY A 201 -0.82 1.73 3.74
N ARG A 202 -1.22 2.99 3.46
CA ARG A 202 -1.31 4.07 4.46
C ARG A 202 -2.16 3.72 5.69
N ALA A 203 -3.31 3.08 5.46
CA ALA A 203 -4.25 2.69 6.51
C ALA A 203 -4.11 1.20 6.88
N LYS A 204 -2.99 0.58 6.53
CA LYS A 204 -2.72 -0.85 6.75
C LYS A 204 -1.65 -1.05 7.82
N SER A 205 -1.53 -2.28 8.33
CA SER A 205 -0.52 -2.65 9.33
C SER A 205 0.89 -2.73 8.76
N ALA A 206 1.91 -2.70 9.63
CA ALA A 206 3.29 -2.96 9.23
C ALA A 206 3.45 -4.35 8.59
N TYR A 207 2.75 -5.37 9.11
CA TYR A 207 2.73 -6.71 8.52
C TYR A 207 2.22 -6.70 7.07
N TYR A 208 1.11 -6.01 6.79
CA TYR A 208 0.61 -5.84 5.42
C TYR A 208 1.70 -5.26 4.50
N THR A 209 2.37 -4.21 4.95
CA THR A 209 3.42 -3.55 4.16
C THR A 209 4.62 -4.48 3.94
N ALA A 210 5.01 -5.23 4.96
CA ALA A 210 6.12 -6.19 4.86
C ALA A 210 5.82 -7.30 3.86
N VAL A 211 4.67 -7.98 4.00
CA VAL A 211 4.24 -9.06 3.09
C VAL A 211 4.16 -8.55 1.65
N THR A 212 3.43 -7.43 1.44
CA THR A 212 3.23 -6.91 0.09
C THR A 212 4.55 -6.48 -0.56
N THR A 213 5.43 -5.81 0.20
CA THR A 213 6.73 -5.37 -0.32
C THR A 213 7.63 -6.56 -0.65
N ASN A 214 7.66 -7.58 0.22
CA ASN A 214 8.42 -8.81 -0.03
C ASN A 214 7.93 -9.53 -1.29
N ALA A 215 6.62 -9.71 -1.43
CA ALA A 215 6.00 -10.34 -2.59
C ALA A 215 6.35 -9.61 -3.90
N TYR A 216 6.15 -8.28 -3.95
CA TYR A 216 6.47 -7.48 -5.13
C TYR A 216 7.97 -7.43 -5.41
N ARG A 217 8.82 -7.42 -4.38
CA ARG A 217 10.28 -7.44 -4.58
C ARG A 217 10.72 -8.74 -5.25
N HIS A 218 10.25 -9.89 -4.75
CA HIS A 218 10.55 -11.18 -5.36
C HIS A 218 10.01 -11.30 -6.79
N ALA A 219 8.79 -10.84 -7.05
CA ALA A 219 8.21 -10.85 -8.38
C ALA A 219 9.02 -9.98 -9.37
N VAL A 220 9.41 -8.77 -8.96
CA VAL A 220 10.23 -7.87 -9.80
C VAL A 220 11.62 -8.46 -10.04
N ASP A 221 12.30 -8.96 -9.01
CA ASP A 221 13.64 -9.55 -9.14
C ASP A 221 13.62 -10.82 -10.01
N GLY A 222 12.58 -11.64 -9.83
CA GLY A 222 12.36 -12.81 -10.68
C GLY A 222 12.17 -12.44 -12.15
N PHE A 223 11.35 -11.43 -12.42
CA PHE A 223 11.16 -10.94 -13.80
C PHE A 223 12.44 -10.31 -14.37
N MET A 224 13.14 -9.48 -13.60
CA MET A 224 14.39 -8.84 -14.06
C MET A 224 15.50 -9.86 -14.35
N THR A 225 15.50 -11.00 -13.65
CA THR A 225 16.46 -12.08 -13.84
C THR A 225 16.11 -12.96 -15.03
N ASN A 226 14.83 -13.34 -15.19
CA ASN A 226 14.37 -14.35 -16.14
C ASN A 226 13.75 -13.76 -17.43
N GLY A 227 13.46 -12.45 -17.44
CA GLY A 227 12.87 -11.77 -18.59
C GLY A 227 11.55 -12.41 -19.03
N GLU A 228 11.42 -12.72 -20.32
CA GLU A 228 10.20 -13.33 -20.88
C GLU A 228 9.92 -14.78 -20.40
N ASN A 229 10.91 -15.43 -19.79
CA ASN A 229 10.75 -16.76 -19.21
C ASN A 229 10.28 -16.70 -17.74
N TYR A 230 9.98 -15.51 -17.22
CA TYR A 230 9.52 -15.34 -15.86
C TYR A 230 8.14 -16.01 -15.66
N VAL A 231 8.04 -16.79 -14.60
CA VAL A 231 6.81 -17.36 -14.09
C VAL A 231 6.69 -16.97 -12.62
N LEU A 232 5.54 -16.43 -12.24
CA LEU A 232 5.27 -16.07 -10.84
C LEU A 232 5.28 -17.32 -9.97
N GLU A 233 6.11 -17.31 -8.93
CA GLU A 233 6.16 -18.41 -7.96
C GLU A 233 4.85 -18.44 -7.15
N PRO A 234 4.21 -19.62 -6.98
CA PRO A 234 2.88 -19.71 -6.34
C PRO A 234 2.82 -19.13 -4.93
N TRP A 235 3.86 -19.29 -4.13
CA TRP A 235 3.93 -18.77 -2.76
C TRP A 235 3.78 -17.26 -2.69
N ILE A 236 4.20 -16.50 -3.73
CA ILE A 236 4.08 -15.04 -3.76
C ILE A 236 2.61 -14.62 -3.70
N LYS A 237 1.74 -15.33 -4.41
CA LYS A 237 0.30 -15.07 -4.39
C LYS A 237 -0.34 -15.53 -3.09
N GLU A 238 0.06 -16.70 -2.60
CA GLU A 238 -0.40 -17.24 -1.32
C GLU A 238 -0.10 -16.29 -0.15
N GLU A 239 1.07 -15.63 -0.14
CA GLU A 239 1.40 -14.63 0.87
C GLU A 239 0.47 -13.41 0.80
N LEU A 240 0.10 -12.94 -0.38
CA LEU A 240 -0.82 -11.83 -0.54
C LEU A 240 -2.25 -12.17 -0.09
N ASP A 241 -2.63 -13.45 -0.11
CA ASP A 241 -3.92 -13.92 0.39
C ASP A 241 -3.95 -14.01 1.94
N LYS A 242 -2.79 -13.98 2.62
CA LYS A 242 -2.70 -13.99 4.09
C LYS A 242 -2.99 -12.63 4.73
N ILE A 243 -2.73 -11.54 4.04
CA ILE A 243 -2.97 -10.19 4.56
C ILE A 243 -4.44 -9.80 4.47
N SER A 244 -4.85 -8.83 5.29
CA SER A 244 -6.24 -8.33 5.26
C SER A 244 -6.51 -7.54 3.98
N HIS A 245 -7.31 -8.11 3.09
CA HIS A 245 -7.65 -7.54 1.79
C HIS A 245 -9.12 -7.76 1.45
N ARG A 246 -9.59 -7.11 0.39
CA ARG A 246 -10.83 -7.46 -0.31
C ARG A 246 -10.52 -8.34 -1.51
N GLU A 247 -11.55 -8.85 -2.17
CA GLU A 247 -11.34 -9.52 -3.44
C GLU A 247 -10.42 -8.69 -4.33
N TYR A 248 -9.40 -9.32 -4.89
CA TYR A 248 -8.45 -8.67 -5.77
C TYR A 248 -8.99 -8.52 -7.19
N ASN A 249 -8.57 -7.45 -7.85
CA ASN A 249 -8.73 -7.25 -9.28
C ASN A 249 -7.54 -6.45 -9.87
N THR A 250 -7.56 -6.26 -11.17
CA THR A 250 -6.52 -5.54 -11.92
C THR A 250 -6.83 -4.06 -12.13
N GLY A 251 -7.83 -3.51 -11.42
CA GLY A 251 -8.24 -2.12 -11.63
C GLY A 251 -8.67 -1.86 -13.09
N PHE A 252 -8.29 -0.70 -13.59
CA PHE A 252 -8.61 -0.28 -14.97
C PHE A 252 -7.54 -0.70 -16.00
N TYR A 253 -6.49 -1.39 -15.60
CA TYR A 253 -5.33 -1.66 -16.46
C TYR A 253 -5.66 -2.42 -17.75
N PHE A 254 -6.72 -3.22 -17.77
CA PHE A 254 -7.17 -3.97 -18.95
C PHE A 254 -8.44 -3.42 -19.58
N GLY A 255 -8.74 -2.13 -19.39
CA GLY A 255 -9.82 -1.41 -20.06
C GLY A 255 -11.24 -1.77 -19.62
N LYS A 256 -11.38 -2.48 -18.49
CA LYS A 256 -12.68 -2.77 -17.86
C LYS A 256 -12.76 -2.06 -16.52
N GLU A 257 -13.92 -1.52 -16.21
CA GLU A 257 -14.15 -1.03 -14.84
C GLU A 257 -13.95 -2.17 -13.83
N PRO A 258 -13.21 -1.91 -12.76
CA PRO A 258 -13.07 -2.88 -11.69
C PRO A 258 -14.43 -3.05 -11.02
N GLY A 259 -15.05 -4.21 -11.12
CA GLY A 259 -16.33 -4.50 -10.47
C GLY A 259 -16.29 -4.22 -8.97
N GLN A 260 -17.46 -4.13 -8.36
CA GLN A 260 -17.61 -3.94 -6.92
C GLN A 260 -17.96 -5.25 -6.23
N VAL A 261 -17.71 -5.35 -4.93
CA VAL A 261 -18.13 -6.50 -4.12
C VAL A 261 -19.46 -6.15 -3.47
N THR A 262 -20.55 -6.71 -3.98
CA THR A 262 -21.89 -6.42 -3.51
C THR A 262 -22.39 -7.38 -2.43
N GLY A 263 -21.96 -8.64 -2.47
CA GLY A 263 -22.48 -9.70 -1.61
C GLY A 263 -21.89 -9.76 -0.20
N ASN A 264 -20.63 -9.42 -0.03
CA ASN A 264 -19.95 -9.42 1.26
C ASN A 264 -18.89 -8.32 1.33
N GLY A 265 -19.28 -7.15 1.81
CA GLY A 265 -18.40 -5.97 1.91
C GLY A 265 -17.24 -6.09 2.91
N GLY A 266 -17.03 -7.28 3.48
CA GLY A 266 -16.01 -7.55 4.48
C GLY A 266 -14.60 -7.70 3.89
N TYR A 267 -13.61 -7.43 4.74
CA TYR A 267 -12.25 -7.83 4.48
C TYR A 267 -12.13 -9.35 4.65
N ILE A 268 -11.40 -9.98 3.74
CA ILE A 268 -10.90 -11.35 3.86
C ILE A 268 -9.72 -11.28 4.83
N ARG A 269 -9.77 -12.09 5.88
CA ARG A 269 -8.72 -12.16 6.90
C ARG A 269 -8.71 -13.57 7.47
N HIS A 270 -7.78 -14.38 7.01
CA HIS A 270 -7.63 -15.76 7.43
C HIS A 270 -6.45 -15.99 8.37
N TYR A 271 -5.53 -15.02 8.48
CA TYR A 271 -4.32 -15.10 9.26
C TYR A 271 -4.22 -13.96 10.25
N ASP A 272 -3.68 -14.27 11.42
CA ASP A 272 -3.37 -13.30 12.46
C ASP A 272 -1.86 -13.28 12.73
N VAL A 273 -1.29 -12.10 12.93
CA VAL A 273 0.07 -11.96 13.42
C VAL A 273 0.09 -12.40 14.87
N VAL A 274 0.84 -13.44 15.20
CA VAL A 274 0.88 -14.01 16.56
C VAL A 274 2.07 -13.53 17.38
N ALA A 275 3.22 -13.25 16.75
CA ALA A 275 4.40 -12.75 17.42
C ALA A 275 5.34 -11.99 16.48
N VAL A 276 6.30 -11.28 17.07
CA VAL A 276 7.46 -10.69 16.40
C VAL A 276 8.70 -11.28 17.04
N CYS A 277 9.63 -11.77 16.23
CA CYS A 277 10.95 -12.22 16.66
C CYS A 277 11.82 -11.01 16.99
N GLU A 278 12.16 -10.83 18.25
CA GLU A 278 13.05 -9.75 18.69
C GLU A 278 14.52 -10.15 18.49
N LYS A 279 14.85 -11.38 18.83
CA LYS A 279 16.21 -11.89 18.76
C LYS A 279 16.28 -13.41 18.70
N SER A 280 17.03 -13.94 17.76
CA SER A 280 17.43 -15.35 17.71
C SER A 280 18.60 -15.57 18.68
N ILE A 281 18.41 -16.42 19.69
CA ILE A 281 19.43 -16.73 20.69
C ILE A 281 20.39 -17.80 20.15
N ASP A 282 19.81 -18.85 19.57
CA ASP A 282 20.52 -19.95 18.92
C ASP A 282 19.70 -20.51 17.74
N ASP A 283 20.06 -21.67 17.23
CA ASP A 283 19.40 -22.25 16.04
C ASP A 283 17.95 -22.73 16.28
N THR A 284 17.52 -22.79 17.53
CA THR A 284 16.18 -23.29 17.89
C THR A 284 15.47 -22.40 18.93
N THR A 285 16.13 -21.41 19.48
CA THR A 285 15.64 -20.59 20.59
C THR A 285 15.55 -19.12 20.18
N THR A 286 14.39 -18.52 20.37
CA THR A 286 14.09 -17.16 19.91
C THR A 286 13.35 -16.37 20.98
N GLU A 287 13.77 -15.14 21.25
CA GLU A 287 13.00 -14.16 22.03
C GLU A 287 11.91 -13.55 21.14
N ILE A 288 10.68 -13.61 21.60
CA ILE A 288 9.51 -13.11 20.86
C ILE A 288 8.70 -12.14 21.70
N THR A 289 8.03 -11.22 21.04
CA THR A 289 6.96 -10.40 21.61
C THR A 289 5.64 -10.80 21.01
N GLN A 290 4.73 -11.32 21.83
CA GLN A 290 3.41 -11.79 21.43
C GLN A 290 2.53 -10.65 20.89
N ARG A 291 1.69 -10.95 19.90
CA ARG A 291 0.66 -10.05 19.33
C ARG A 291 -0.74 -10.64 19.44
N ASN A 292 -0.88 -11.95 19.18
CA ASN A 292 -2.12 -12.70 19.35
C ASN A 292 -1.82 -14.04 20.02
N LYS A 293 -2.86 -14.68 20.56
CA LYS A 293 -2.73 -15.95 21.27
C LYS A 293 -2.33 -17.08 20.34
N PHE A 294 -1.34 -17.88 20.75
CA PHE A 294 -0.98 -19.16 20.14
C PHE A 294 -0.51 -20.13 21.21
N LEU A 295 -0.36 -21.39 20.86
CA LEU A 295 -0.12 -22.51 21.77
C LEU A 295 1.18 -23.25 21.43
N VAL A 296 1.72 -23.91 22.44
CA VAL A 296 2.73 -24.95 22.21
C VAL A 296 2.13 -26.05 21.32
N GLY A 297 2.86 -26.46 20.31
CA GLY A 297 2.44 -27.43 19.30
C GLY A 297 1.85 -26.83 18.03
N ASP A 298 1.51 -25.54 18.01
CA ASP A 298 1.04 -24.86 16.81
C ASP A 298 2.15 -24.82 15.73
N THR A 299 1.73 -24.88 14.48
CA THR A 299 2.59 -24.57 13.33
C THR A 299 2.36 -23.13 12.93
N LEU A 300 3.42 -22.35 12.89
CA LEU A 300 3.41 -20.91 12.61
C LEU A 300 4.08 -20.67 11.26
N ASP A 301 3.49 -19.77 10.47
CA ASP A 301 4.11 -19.22 9.28
C ASP A 301 5.06 -18.10 9.69
N VAL A 302 6.28 -18.10 9.21
CA VAL A 302 7.30 -17.10 9.50
C VAL A 302 7.61 -16.29 8.24
N LEU A 303 7.39 -14.98 8.32
CA LEU A 303 7.87 -14.02 7.33
C LEU A 303 9.23 -13.49 7.79
N PRO A 304 10.35 -13.90 7.20
CA PRO A 304 11.67 -13.38 7.53
C PRO A 304 11.85 -11.94 6.99
N PRO A 305 12.81 -11.15 7.50
CA PRO A 305 13.12 -9.81 6.98
C PRO A 305 13.52 -9.80 5.50
N SER A 306 13.98 -10.95 5.00
CA SER A 306 14.30 -11.19 3.59
C SER A 306 14.20 -12.68 3.28
N GLY A 307 13.82 -12.99 2.04
CA GLY A 307 13.71 -14.38 1.59
C GLY A 307 12.29 -14.92 1.54
N ILE A 308 12.20 -16.23 1.38
CA ILE A 308 10.93 -16.94 1.21
C ILE A 308 10.36 -17.26 2.60
N PRO A 309 9.07 -17.03 2.84
CA PRO A 309 8.38 -17.47 4.06
C PRO A 309 8.48 -18.98 4.27
N PHE A 310 8.49 -19.42 5.52
CA PHE A 310 8.62 -20.81 5.89
C PHE A 310 7.82 -21.12 7.16
N ASN A 311 7.61 -22.42 7.43
CA ASN A 311 6.85 -22.86 8.60
C ASN A 311 7.77 -23.33 9.72
N VAL A 312 7.38 -23.07 10.96
CA VAL A 312 8.03 -23.59 12.15
C VAL A 312 7.01 -24.16 13.13
N LYS A 313 7.43 -25.14 13.90
CA LYS A 313 6.63 -25.67 15.00
C LYS A 313 7.03 -25.01 16.32
N CYS A 314 6.06 -24.49 17.07
CA CYS A 314 6.26 -24.04 18.44
C CYS A 314 6.47 -25.26 19.35
N VAL A 315 7.70 -25.56 19.73
CA VAL A 315 8.05 -26.76 20.52
C VAL A 315 7.83 -26.52 22.02
N SER A 316 8.21 -25.33 22.50
CA SER A 316 7.96 -24.92 23.89
C SER A 316 7.97 -23.40 24.03
N LEU A 317 7.33 -22.92 25.09
CA LEU A 317 7.31 -21.51 25.48
C LEU A 317 7.78 -21.36 26.93
N THR A 318 8.54 -20.30 27.19
CA THR A 318 9.01 -19.93 28.54
C THR A 318 8.73 -18.45 28.75
N ASP A 319 8.16 -18.08 29.89
CA ASP A 319 7.88 -16.69 30.25
C ASP A 319 9.16 -15.92 30.68
N GLU A 320 9.04 -14.63 30.94
CA GLU A 320 10.13 -13.76 31.37
C GLU A 320 10.74 -14.14 32.74
N TYR A 321 10.02 -14.98 33.50
CA TYR A 321 10.47 -15.47 34.81
C TYR A 321 11.15 -16.86 34.74
N GLY A 322 11.21 -17.45 33.53
CA GLY A 322 11.79 -18.78 33.32
C GLY A 322 10.83 -19.94 33.54
N ASN A 323 9.53 -19.68 33.70
CA ASN A 323 8.51 -20.74 33.83
C ASN A 323 8.07 -21.26 32.47
N SER A 324 7.92 -22.58 32.34
CA SER A 324 7.30 -23.18 31.16
C SER A 324 5.82 -22.86 31.11
N VAL A 325 5.34 -22.45 29.94
CA VAL A 325 3.91 -22.13 29.70
C VAL A 325 3.42 -22.84 28.43
N ASP A 326 2.13 -23.22 28.40
CA ASP A 326 1.55 -23.93 27.27
C ASP A 326 0.97 -22.99 26.19
N ALA A 327 0.90 -21.70 26.51
CA ALA A 327 0.28 -20.69 25.65
C ALA A 327 0.94 -19.32 25.81
N ALA A 328 0.78 -18.48 24.80
CA ALA A 328 1.10 -17.04 24.79
C ALA A 328 -0.21 -16.21 24.82
N PRO A 329 -0.88 -16.02 25.98
CA PRO A 329 -2.24 -15.49 26.00
C PRO A 329 -2.32 -13.96 26.06
N HIS A 330 -1.25 -13.26 26.47
CA HIS A 330 -1.32 -11.84 26.81
C HIS A 330 -0.67 -10.97 25.74
N PRO A 331 -1.34 -9.91 25.26
CA PRO A 331 -0.77 -8.96 24.31
C PRO A 331 0.55 -8.36 24.81
N MET A 332 1.54 -8.27 23.93
CA MET A 332 2.88 -7.74 24.22
C MET A 332 3.69 -8.55 25.26
N GLN A 333 3.27 -9.75 25.59
CA GLN A 333 4.02 -10.64 26.46
C GLN A 333 5.36 -11.01 25.81
N LYS A 334 6.43 -10.89 26.58
CA LYS A 334 7.76 -11.36 26.18
C LYS A 334 7.90 -12.82 26.54
N LEU A 335 8.32 -13.63 25.60
CA LEU A 335 8.48 -15.06 25.74
C LEU A 335 9.76 -15.52 25.06
N THR A 336 10.30 -16.63 25.53
CA THR A 336 11.30 -17.40 24.81
C THR A 336 10.60 -18.61 24.18
N MET A 337 10.66 -18.70 22.87
CA MET A 337 10.10 -19.81 22.10
C MET A 337 11.21 -20.75 21.63
N LYS A 338 11.01 -22.04 21.77
CA LYS A 338 11.79 -23.05 21.03
C LYS A 338 11.02 -23.50 19.80
N SER A 339 11.72 -23.58 18.70
CA SER A 339 11.21 -24.01 17.39
C SER A 339 12.07 -25.15 16.83
N ASP A 340 11.55 -25.85 15.84
CA ASP A 340 12.29 -26.91 15.11
C ASP A 340 13.26 -26.36 14.07
N VAL A 341 13.10 -25.08 13.70
CA VAL A 341 13.92 -24.38 12.69
C VAL A 341 14.29 -23.00 13.24
N LYS A 342 15.46 -22.49 12.87
CA LYS A 342 15.94 -21.15 13.22
C LYS A 342 15.03 -20.05 12.65
N ILE A 343 14.65 -19.11 13.53
CA ILE A 343 13.88 -17.92 13.16
C ILE A 343 14.83 -16.72 13.14
N PRO A 344 15.00 -16.01 12.02
CA PRO A 344 15.84 -14.82 11.95
C PRO A 344 15.30 -13.65 12.78
N ASP A 345 16.20 -12.80 13.27
CA ASP A 345 15.85 -11.56 13.98
C ASP A 345 14.93 -10.69 13.12
N GLY A 346 13.92 -10.10 13.73
CA GLY A 346 12.95 -9.23 13.06
C GLY A 346 11.91 -9.95 12.19
N SER A 347 11.85 -11.29 12.22
CA SER A 347 10.76 -12.07 11.59
C SER A 347 9.41 -11.81 12.25
N VAL A 348 8.34 -11.96 11.45
CA VAL A 348 6.95 -11.83 11.91
C VAL A 348 6.20 -13.13 11.67
#